data_fbd7e52a548debe7e90f82eac5b09df6
#
_entry.id   fbd7e52a548debe7e90f82eac5b09df6
#
_cell.length_a   1.000
_cell.length_b   1.000
_cell.length_c   1.000
_cell.angle_alpha   90.00
_cell.angle_beta   90.00
_cell.angle_gamma   90.00
#
_symmetry.space_group_name_H-M   'P 1'
#
loop_
_entity.id
_entity.type
_entity.pdbx_description
1 polymer ?
#
loop_
_entity_poly.entity_id
_entity_poly.type
_entity_poly.pdbx_seq_one_letter_code
_entity_poly.pdbx_strand_id
1 'polypeptide(L)'
;VEEGYVTGWDDPRMPTISGIRRKGYTPSSIRTFCDKIGVAKRDNLIDISLLESCIREELNVTAERKMVVLNPVKLIIDNYDEEKSELLETESLPNDPDKKREVSFSKTLWIEQEDFMENPVKKWFRLAPGQMVRLKSAYIIKCESFDKDENGNITEIHATYIPESKSGHDESGLKVKGTIHWVDAKNALEVEVRLYDRLFTSENPAQEENFLDFINP
;
A
#
# COMPACT_ATOMS: atom_id res chain seq x y z
N VAL A 1 -2.59 11.13 28.11
CA VAL A 1 -1.23 10.67 28.43
C VAL A 1 -1.20 10.04 29.81
N GLU A 2 -1.68 10.72 30.86
CA GLU A 2 -1.60 10.24 32.24
C GLU A 2 -2.32 8.90 32.45
N GLU A 3 -3.44 8.70 31.82
CA GLU A 3 -4.23 7.45 31.89
C GLU A 3 -3.81 6.41 30.85
N GLY A 4 -2.78 6.67 30.04
CA GLY A 4 -2.21 5.71 29.10
C GLY A 4 -2.94 5.54 27.77
N TYR A 5 -4.00 6.32 27.45
CA TYR A 5 -4.70 6.26 26.17
C TYR A 5 -3.81 6.59 24.97
N VAL A 6 -2.81 7.46 25.18
CA VAL A 6 -1.79 7.81 24.19
C VAL A 6 -0.41 7.73 24.84
N THR A 7 0.62 7.43 24.06
CA THR A 7 1.99 7.20 24.56
C THR A 7 2.71 8.49 24.98
N GLY A 8 2.24 9.64 24.51
CA GLY A 8 2.82 10.96 24.81
C GLY A 8 2.25 12.04 23.90
N TRP A 9 2.72 13.26 24.06
CA TRP A 9 2.34 14.38 23.21
C TRP A 9 2.84 14.26 21.76
N ASP A 10 3.74 13.34 21.52
CA ASP A 10 4.27 12.96 20.20
C ASP A 10 3.63 11.69 19.63
N ASP A 11 2.59 11.15 20.27
CA ASP A 11 1.84 10.02 19.74
C ASP A 11 1.32 10.38 18.32
N PRO A 12 1.56 9.52 17.31
CA PRO A 12 1.15 9.81 15.92
C PRO A 12 -0.35 10.01 15.70
N ARG A 13 -1.19 9.62 16.67
CA ARG A 13 -2.64 9.85 16.65
C ARG A 13 -3.02 11.25 17.15
N MET A 14 -2.12 11.90 17.89
CA MET A 14 -2.37 13.23 18.45
C MET A 14 -2.25 14.33 17.39
N PRO A 15 -3.17 15.33 17.38
CA PRO A 15 -3.12 16.47 16.48
C PRO A 15 -2.12 17.55 16.92
N THR A 16 -1.01 17.14 17.51
CA THR A 16 0.11 18.00 17.88
C THR A 16 1.13 18.07 16.73
N ILE A 17 1.91 19.15 16.67
CA ILE A 17 3.01 19.26 15.69
C ILE A 17 3.98 18.08 15.81
N SER A 18 4.28 17.65 17.04
CA SER A 18 5.15 16.50 17.28
C SER A 18 4.54 15.18 16.83
N GLY A 19 3.24 14.98 17.10
CA GLY A 19 2.52 13.77 16.68
C GLY A 19 2.41 13.66 15.16
N ILE A 20 1.94 14.71 14.48
CA ILE A 20 1.82 14.69 13.01
C ILE A 20 3.18 14.61 12.31
N ARG A 21 4.24 15.25 12.86
CA ARG A 21 5.61 15.07 12.37
C ARG A 21 6.08 13.62 12.49
N ARG A 22 5.82 12.97 13.63
CA ARG A 22 6.17 11.55 13.85
C ARG A 22 5.39 10.62 12.92
N LYS A 23 4.17 10.98 12.55
CA LYS A 23 3.36 10.28 11.52
C LYS A 23 3.91 10.46 10.11
N GLY A 24 4.86 11.38 9.88
CA GLY A 24 5.55 11.59 8.61
C GLY A 24 5.11 12.82 7.82
N TYR A 25 4.32 13.72 8.42
CA TYR A 25 3.96 14.98 7.77
C TYR A 25 5.15 15.93 7.68
N THR A 26 5.31 16.55 6.53
CA THR A 26 6.37 17.50 6.26
C THR A 26 5.99 18.91 6.72
N PRO A 27 6.96 19.79 7.04
CA PRO A 27 6.66 21.19 7.34
C PRO A 27 5.96 21.92 6.21
N SER A 28 6.25 21.60 4.94
CA SER A 28 5.63 22.18 3.75
C SER A 28 4.16 21.80 3.63
N SER A 29 3.81 20.53 3.84
CA SER A 29 2.41 20.10 3.80
C SER A 29 1.55 20.76 4.86
N ILE A 30 2.12 20.99 6.07
CA ILE A 30 1.43 21.70 7.15
C ILE A 30 1.22 23.17 6.78
N ARG A 31 2.22 23.85 6.19
CA ARG A 31 2.08 25.24 5.72
C ARG A 31 1.01 25.33 4.61
N THR A 32 1.07 24.43 3.63
CA THR A 32 0.06 24.37 2.56
C THR A 32 -1.35 24.19 3.13
N PHE A 33 -1.50 23.36 4.16
CA PHE A 33 -2.77 23.21 4.86
C PHE A 33 -3.20 24.51 5.50
N CYS A 34 -2.32 25.19 6.26
CA CYS A 34 -2.63 26.50 6.89
C CYS A 34 -3.01 27.56 5.86
N ASP A 35 -2.33 27.60 4.72
CA ASP A 35 -2.64 28.53 3.62
C ASP A 35 -4.03 28.25 3.02
N LYS A 36 -4.38 26.97 2.84
CA LYS A 36 -5.69 26.57 2.29
C LYS A 36 -6.85 26.91 3.22
N ILE A 37 -6.69 26.75 4.53
CA ILE A 37 -7.75 27.07 5.50
C ILE A 37 -7.84 28.58 5.78
N GLY A 38 -6.74 29.31 5.61
CA GLY A 38 -6.67 30.76 5.86
C GLY A 38 -6.88 31.13 7.34
N VAL A 39 -7.09 32.41 7.59
CA VAL A 39 -7.36 32.97 8.93
C VAL A 39 -8.81 33.37 9.02
N ALA A 40 -9.54 32.83 9.97
CA ALA A 40 -10.94 33.17 10.24
C ALA A 40 -11.09 33.82 11.62
N LYS A 41 -12.12 34.71 11.76
CA LYS A 41 -12.46 35.31 13.06
C LYS A 41 -13.26 34.39 13.97
N ARG A 42 -13.85 33.33 13.41
CA ARG A 42 -14.69 32.36 14.13
C ARG A 42 -13.98 31.00 14.09
N ASP A 43 -14.20 30.23 15.14
CA ASP A 43 -13.77 28.81 15.16
C ASP A 43 -14.47 28.02 14.06
N ASN A 44 -13.68 27.31 13.29
CA ASN A 44 -14.14 26.45 12.21
C ASN A 44 -13.68 25.02 12.48
N LEU A 45 -14.57 24.09 12.23
CA LEU A 45 -14.22 22.68 12.18
C LEU A 45 -13.67 22.36 10.79
N ILE A 46 -12.43 21.90 10.73
CA ILE A 46 -11.75 21.52 9.49
C ILE A 46 -11.58 20.01 9.48
N ASP A 47 -12.11 19.35 8.45
CA ASP A 47 -11.92 17.91 8.30
C ASP A 47 -10.43 17.59 8.10
N ILE A 48 -9.95 16.58 8.82
CA ILE A 48 -8.55 16.14 8.78
C ILE A 48 -8.13 15.66 7.38
N SER A 49 -9.09 15.20 6.56
CA SER A 49 -8.84 14.78 5.19
C SER A 49 -8.22 15.88 4.32
N LEU A 50 -8.44 17.16 4.66
CA LEU A 50 -7.79 18.27 3.98
C LEU A 50 -6.28 18.31 4.27
N LEU A 51 -5.88 18.05 5.52
CA LEU A 51 -4.47 17.93 5.89
C LEU A 51 -3.84 16.69 5.23
N GLU A 52 -4.56 15.57 5.23
CA GLU A 52 -4.13 14.33 4.56
C GLU A 52 -3.99 14.52 3.04
N SER A 53 -4.85 15.34 2.42
CA SER A 53 -4.74 15.71 1.01
C SER A 53 -3.46 16.51 0.74
N CYS A 54 -3.12 17.48 1.61
CA CYS A 54 -1.92 18.29 1.44
C CYS A 54 -0.64 17.44 1.46
N ILE A 55 -0.51 16.50 2.41
CA ILE A 55 0.66 15.62 2.45
C ILE A 55 0.67 14.66 1.27
N ARG A 56 -0.48 14.14 0.84
CA ARG A 56 -0.59 13.24 -0.33
C ARG A 56 -0.16 13.95 -1.61
N GLU A 57 -0.61 15.18 -1.83
CA GLU A 57 -0.23 16.00 -2.99
C GLU A 57 1.30 16.18 -3.05
N GLU A 58 1.93 16.51 -1.92
CA GLU A 58 3.38 16.71 -1.84
C GLU A 58 4.13 15.38 -2.07
N LEU A 59 3.77 14.32 -1.34
CA LEU A 59 4.44 13.03 -1.45
C LEU A 59 4.24 12.37 -2.83
N ASN A 60 3.14 12.69 -3.53
CA ASN A 60 2.95 12.22 -4.90
C ASN A 60 4.05 12.70 -5.86
N VAL A 61 4.67 13.82 -5.55
CA VAL A 61 5.73 14.42 -6.39
C VAL A 61 7.13 14.07 -5.85
N THR A 62 7.29 14.04 -4.53
CA THR A 62 8.61 14.00 -3.89
C THR A 62 9.02 12.64 -3.35
N ALA A 63 8.07 11.77 -3.01
CA ALA A 63 8.39 10.50 -2.35
C ALA A 63 8.72 9.40 -3.35
N GLU A 64 9.82 8.70 -3.10
CA GLU A 64 10.17 7.50 -3.84
C GLU A 64 9.11 6.40 -3.65
N ARG A 65 8.78 5.71 -4.73
CA ARG A 65 7.83 4.59 -4.74
C ARG A 65 8.53 3.30 -4.36
N LYS A 66 8.02 2.65 -3.35
CA LYS A 66 8.42 1.29 -2.95
C LYS A 66 7.20 0.36 -3.06
N MET A 67 7.45 -0.91 -3.32
CA MET A 67 6.42 -1.94 -3.21
C MET A 67 6.47 -2.52 -1.80
N VAL A 68 5.32 -2.55 -1.14
CA VAL A 68 5.15 -3.10 0.21
C VAL A 68 3.92 -3.98 0.18
N VAL A 69 3.99 -5.14 0.81
CA VAL A 69 2.88 -6.07 0.98
C VAL A 69 2.56 -6.12 2.47
N LEU A 70 1.35 -5.74 2.84
CA LEU A 70 0.91 -5.62 4.24
C LEU A 70 0.31 -6.92 4.76
N ASN A 71 -0.50 -7.57 3.95
CA ASN A 71 -1.15 -8.85 4.26
C ASN A 71 -0.70 -9.91 3.25
N PRO A 72 0.51 -10.50 3.45
CA PRO A 72 1.16 -11.32 2.44
C PRO A 72 0.49 -12.69 2.26
N VAL A 73 0.30 -13.07 1.01
CA VAL A 73 0.08 -14.45 0.59
C VAL A 73 1.18 -14.85 -0.40
N LYS A 74 1.64 -16.09 -0.30
CA LYS A 74 2.70 -16.61 -1.15
C LYS A 74 2.19 -16.85 -2.58
N LEU A 75 2.95 -16.35 -3.57
CA LEU A 75 2.75 -16.60 -4.98
C LEU A 75 3.96 -17.38 -5.53
N ILE A 76 3.71 -18.57 -6.05
CA ILE A 76 4.73 -19.42 -6.65
C ILE A 76 4.57 -19.40 -8.17
N ILE A 77 5.66 -19.07 -8.87
CA ILE A 77 5.68 -19.08 -10.33
C ILE A 77 6.22 -20.44 -10.79
N ASP A 78 5.33 -21.37 -11.09
CA ASP A 78 5.66 -22.79 -11.29
C ASP A 78 6.65 -23.02 -12.43
N ASN A 79 6.54 -22.26 -13.52
CA ASN A 79 7.41 -22.37 -14.68
C ASN A 79 8.64 -21.44 -14.64
N TYR A 80 8.96 -20.84 -13.46
CA TYR A 80 10.18 -20.07 -13.25
C TYR A 80 11.23 -20.95 -12.56
N ASP A 81 12.46 -20.89 -13.05
CA ASP A 81 13.57 -21.68 -12.52
C ASP A 81 13.87 -21.27 -11.07
N GLU A 82 14.08 -22.26 -10.19
CA GLU A 82 14.33 -22.08 -8.75
C GLU A 82 15.64 -21.31 -8.48
N GLU A 83 16.67 -21.61 -9.28
CA GLU A 83 17.98 -20.97 -9.16
C GLU A 83 18.05 -19.61 -9.83
N LYS A 84 17.06 -19.27 -10.66
CA LYS A 84 17.04 -18.02 -11.41
C LYS A 84 16.58 -16.87 -10.52
N SER A 85 17.32 -15.76 -10.61
CA SER A 85 16.90 -14.44 -10.09
C SER A 85 17.28 -13.40 -11.12
N GLU A 86 16.43 -12.42 -11.35
CA GLU A 86 16.71 -11.32 -12.25
C GLU A 86 16.36 -9.97 -11.60
N LEU A 87 17.03 -8.91 -12.05
CA LEU A 87 16.73 -7.54 -11.67
C LEU A 87 15.84 -6.90 -12.73
N LEU A 88 14.71 -6.38 -12.28
CA LEU A 88 13.73 -5.69 -13.12
C LEU A 88 13.73 -4.21 -12.79
N GLU A 89 13.70 -3.37 -13.82
CA GLU A 89 13.58 -1.92 -13.64
C GLU A 89 12.15 -1.52 -13.30
N THR A 90 12.01 -0.64 -12.31
CA THR A 90 10.74 0.00 -11.97
C THR A 90 10.93 1.49 -11.72
N GLU A 91 9.90 2.27 -11.93
CA GLU A 91 9.92 3.72 -11.64
C GLU A 91 10.12 3.97 -10.15
N SER A 92 11.02 4.89 -9.82
CA SER A 92 11.23 5.37 -8.46
C SER A 92 10.38 6.60 -8.14
N LEU A 93 10.24 7.51 -9.11
CA LEU A 93 9.39 8.69 -9.01
C LEU A 93 8.46 8.78 -10.22
N PRO A 94 7.14 8.95 -10.04
CA PRO A 94 6.18 8.98 -11.15
C PRO A 94 6.40 10.13 -12.15
N ASN A 95 6.99 11.24 -11.69
CA ASN A 95 7.21 12.45 -12.50
C ASN A 95 8.64 12.57 -13.02
N ASP A 96 9.48 11.57 -12.79
CA ASP A 96 10.86 11.54 -13.23
C ASP A 96 11.18 10.16 -13.84
N PRO A 97 10.93 9.98 -15.15
CA PRO A 97 11.12 8.68 -15.81
C PRO A 97 12.58 8.22 -15.83
N ASP A 98 13.52 9.11 -15.59
CA ASP A 98 14.95 8.78 -15.51
C ASP A 98 15.31 8.20 -14.13
N LYS A 99 14.50 8.47 -13.10
CA LYS A 99 14.68 7.87 -11.78
C LYS A 99 14.05 6.48 -11.71
N LYS A 100 14.84 5.50 -12.07
CA LYS A 100 14.51 4.09 -11.96
C LYS A 100 15.21 3.45 -10.77
N ARG A 101 14.73 2.32 -10.35
CA ARG A 101 15.35 1.41 -9.39
C ARG A 101 15.20 -0.02 -9.85
N GLU A 102 16.06 -0.88 -9.41
CA GLU A 102 15.98 -2.31 -9.64
C GLU A 102 15.21 -3.00 -8.51
N VAL A 103 14.44 -4.02 -8.87
CA VAL A 103 13.76 -4.94 -7.96
C VAL A 103 14.08 -6.35 -8.38
N SER A 104 14.43 -7.19 -7.41
CA SER A 104 14.65 -8.61 -7.66
C SER A 104 13.34 -9.33 -7.96
N PHE A 105 13.41 -10.29 -8.87
CA PHE A 105 12.33 -11.18 -9.23
C PHE A 105 12.83 -12.63 -9.21
N SER A 106 12.16 -13.49 -8.47
CA SER A 106 12.47 -14.91 -8.36
C SER A 106 11.18 -15.76 -8.46
N LYS A 107 11.29 -17.07 -8.30
CA LYS A 107 10.18 -18.00 -8.37
C LYS A 107 9.10 -17.72 -7.31
N THR A 108 9.50 -17.33 -6.11
CA THR A 108 8.59 -17.11 -4.98
C THR A 108 8.46 -15.64 -4.66
N LEU A 109 7.22 -15.16 -4.65
CA LEU A 109 6.87 -13.77 -4.42
C LEU A 109 5.85 -13.67 -3.28
N TRP A 110 5.70 -12.48 -2.70
CA TRP A 110 4.58 -12.11 -1.84
C TRP A 110 3.69 -11.11 -2.55
N ILE A 111 2.38 -11.35 -2.51
CA ILE A 111 1.34 -10.41 -2.98
C ILE A 111 0.35 -10.14 -1.85
N GLU A 112 -0.47 -9.10 -1.99
CA GLU A 112 -1.57 -8.87 -1.05
C GLU A 112 -2.62 -9.97 -1.15
N GLN A 113 -3.09 -10.48 -0.02
CA GLN A 113 -4.19 -11.43 0.02
C GLN A 113 -5.44 -10.87 -0.65
N GLU A 114 -5.67 -9.56 -0.55
CA GLU A 114 -6.79 -8.86 -1.19
C GLU A 114 -6.69 -8.77 -2.72
N ASP A 115 -5.52 -9.06 -3.28
CA ASP A 115 -5.33 -9.15 -4.73
C ASP A 115 -5.75 -10.50 -5.32
N PHE A 116 -6.14 -11.46 -4.48
CA PHE A 116 -6.65 -12.76 -4.91
C PHE A 116 -8.08 -12.99 -4.42
N MET A 117 -8.91 -13.59 -5.27
CA MET A 117 -10.28 -13.99 -4.94
C MET A 117 -10.61 -15.33 -5.60
N GLU A 118 -10.95 -16.34 -4.78
CA GLU A 118 -11.31 -17.67 -5.26
C GLU A 118 -12.55 -17.64 -6.17
N ASN A 119 -13.60 -16.94 -5.74
CA ASN A 119 -14.85 -16.81 -6.47
C ASN A 119 -15.05 -15.32 -6.87
N PRO A 120 -14.47 -14.90 -8.00
CA PRO A 120 -14.41 -13.50 -8.36
C PRO A 120 -15.79 -12.91 -8.66
N VAL A 121 -16.06 -11.73 -8.11
CA VAL A 121 -17.26 -10.96 -8.41
C VAL A 121 -17.19 -10.32 -9.80
N LYS A 122 -18.34 -9.89 -10.33
CA LYS A 122 -18.39 -9.18 -11.60
C LYS A 122 -17.49 -7.93 -11.57
N LYS A 123 -16.66 -7.76 -12.61
CA LYS A 123 -15.66 -6.69 -12.73
C LYS A 123 -14.46 -6.83 -11.77
N TRP A 124 -14.15 -8.02 -11.31
CA TRP A 124 -12.90 -8.31 -10.65
C TRP A 124 -11.75 -8.27 -11.65
N PHE A 125 -10.79 -7.39 -11.47
CA PHE A 125 -9.64 -7.21 -12.37
C PHE A 125 -8.31 -7.55 -11.72
N ARG A 126 -8.34 -8.32 -10.63
CA ARG A 126 -7.18 -8.83 -9.93
C ARG A 126 -7.06 -10.35 -10.15
N LEU A 127 -6.21 -11.02 -9.39
CA LEU A 127 -5.93 -12.43 -9.58
C LEU A 127 -7.11 -13.31 -9.11
N ALA A 128 -7.40 -14.34 -9.88
CA ALA A 128 -8.39 -15.38 -9.55
C ALA A 128 -8.06 -16.64 -10.36
N PRO A 129 -8.60 -17.82 -10.00
CA PRO A 129 -8.34 -19.06 -10.73
C PRO A 129 -8.61 -18.93 -12.24
N GLY A 130 -7.61 -19.27 -13.05
CA GLY A 130 -7.65 -19.16 -14.51
C GLY A 130 -7.54 -17.74 -15.08
N GLN A 131 -7.52 -16.70 -14.24
CA GLN A 131 -7.37 -15.31 -14.69
C GLN A 131 -5.91 -14.88 -14.79
N MET A 132 -5.68 -13.89 -15.64
CA MET A 132 -4.38 -13.28 -15.88
C MET A 132 -4.33 -11.87 -15.34
N VAL A 133 -3.20 -11.51 -14.71
CA VAL A 133 -2.87 -10.15 -14.30
C VAL A 133 -1.42 -9.85 -14.62
N ARG A 134 -1.06 -8.57 -14.67
CA ARG A 134 0.32 -8.13 -14.74
C ARG A 134 0.89 -7.91 -13.34
N LEU A 135 2.03 -8.48 -13.07
CA LEU A 135 2.88 -8.07 -11.96
C LEU A 135 3.55 -6.75 -12.32
N LYS A 136 3.43 -5.75 -11.46
CA LYS A 136 3.92 -4.38 -11.72
C LYS A 136 5.41 -4.41 -12.11
N SER A 137 5.72 -3.81 -13.25
CA SER A 137 7.08 -3.75 -13.83
C SER A 137 7.72 -5.12 -14.13
N ALA A 138 6.93 -6.21 -14.13
CA ALA A 138 7.40 -7.56 -14.40
C ALA A 138 6.62 -8.21 -15.55
N TYR A 139 6.02 -9.34 -15.32
CA TYR A 139 5.41 -10.20 -16.32
C TYR A 139 3.89 -10.30 -16.14
N ILE A 140 3.20 -10.77 -17.17
CA ILE A 140 1.84 -11.30 -17.05
C ILE A 140 1.94 -12.70 -16.46
N ILE A 141 1.11 -12.96 -15.48
CA ILE A 141 0.94 -14.27 -14.86
C ILE A 141 -0.50 -14.75 -15.03
N LYS A 142 -0.67 -16.07 -15.02
CA LYS A 142 -1.97 -16.74 -14.99
C LYS A 142 -2.05 -17.61 -13.76
N CYS A 143 -3.08 -17.47 -12.95
CA CYS A 143 -3.33 -18.34 -11.80
C CYS A 143 -3.78 -19.72 -12.29
N GLU A 144 -3.09 -20.76 -11.87
CA GLU A 144 -3.43 -22.16 -12.21
C GLU A 144 -4.16 -22.85 -11.05
N SER A 145 -3.68 -22.67 -9.81
CA SER A 145 -4.27 -23.25 -8.62
C SER A 145 -3.94 -22.44 -7.36
N PHE A 146 -4.46 -22.85 -6.24
CA PHE A 146 -4.17 -22.27 -4.92
C PHE A 146 -4.41 -23.31 -3.83
N ASP A 147 -3.74 -23.15 -2.70
CA ASP A 147 -3.85 -23.99 -1.52
C ASP A 147 -4.50 -23.24 -0.36
N LYS A 148 -5.14 -24.00 0.52
CA LYS A 148 -5.81 -23.50 1.73
C LYS A 148 -5.34 -24.25 2.97
N ASP A 149 -5.38 -23.55 4.10
CA ASP A 149 -5.25 -24.18 5.41
C ASP A 149 -6.56 -24.88 5.85
N GLU A 150 -6.51 -25.52 7.02
CA GLU A 150 -7.67 -26.19 7.63
C GLU A 150 -8.84 -25.24 7.96
N ASN A 151 -8.57 -23.94 8.06
CA ASN A 151 -9.56 -22.90 8.34
C ASN A 151 -10.14 -22.29 7.07
N GLY A 152 -9.64 -22.68 5.89
CA GLY A 152 -10.07 -22.18 4.59
C GLY A 152 -9.35 -20.89 4.14
N ASN A 153 -8.31 -20.44 4.84
CA ASN A 153 -7.51 -19.31 4.41
C ASN A 153 -6.56 -19.71 3.28
N ILE A 154 -6.38 -18.83 2.32
CA ILE A 154 -5.42 -19.04 1.21
C ILE A 154 -4.00 -18.95 1.77
N THR A 155 -3.19 -19.99 1.55
CA THR A 155 -1.79 -20.07 1.99
C THR A 155 -0.80 -19.86 0.88
N GLU A 156 -1.06 -20.46 -0.29
CA GLU A 156 -0.21 -20.38 -1.47
C GLU A 156 -1.05 -20.27 -2.73
N ILE A 157 -0.54 -19.53 -3.72
CA ILE A 157 -1.13 -19.38 -5.04
C ILE A 157 -0.10 -19.83 -6.06
N HIS A 158 -0.51 -20.69 -6.97
CA HIS A 158 0.32 -21.20 -8.05
C HIS A 158 -0.04 -20.53 -9.36
N ALA A 159 0.97 -20.01 -10.05
CA ALA A 159 0.78 -19.31 -11.31
C ALA A 159 1.90 -19.64 -12.30
N THR A 160 1.59 -19.49 -13.58
CA THR A 160 2.58 -19.51 -14.65
C THR A 160 2.82 -18.09 -15.16
N TYR A 161 4.08 -17.72 -15.42
CA TYR A 161 4.40 -16.46 -16.06
C TYR A 161 4.56 -16.64 -17.57
N ILE A 162 4.36 -15.55 -18.31
CA ILE A 162 4.49 -15.49 -19.76
C ILE A 162 5.79 -14.74 -20.08
N PRO A 163 6.86 -15.43 -20.50
CA PRO A 163 8.19 -14.81 -20.69
C PRO A 163 8.19 -13.62 -21.64
N GLU A 164 7.41 -13.68 -22.72
CA GLU A 164 7.31 -12.66 -23.75
C GLU A 164 6.58 -11.40 -23.29
N SER A 165 5.98 -11.42 -22.10
CA SER A 165 5.20 -10.31 -21.55
C SER A 165 5.99 -9.35 -20.67
N LYS A 166 7.33 -9.41 -20.71
CA LYS A 166 8.19 -8.55 -19.86
C LYS A 166 7.85 -7.07 -20.05
N SER A 167 7.61 -6.37 -18.94
CA SER A 167 7.31 -4.94 -18.95
C SER A 167 8.42 -4.14 -19.66
N GLY A 168 8.02 -3.24 -20.56
CA GLY A 168 8.96 -2.49 -21.40
C GLY A 168 9.35 -3.19 -22.72
N HIS A 169 9.16 -4.50 -22.83
CA HIS A 169 9.45 -5.32 -24.01
C HIS A 169 8.40 -6.43 -24.20
N ASP A 170 7.12 -6.06 -24.11
CA ASP A 170 6.01 -7.02 -24.22
C ASP A 170 5.72 -7.36 -25.68
N GLU A 171 6.06 -8.58 -26.07
CA GLU A 171 5.79 -9.18 -27.38
C GLU A 171 4.67 -10.23 -27.32
N SER A 172 4.05 -10.47 -26.16
CA SER A 172 3.04 -11.50 -25.97
C SER A 172 1.74 -11.23 -26.71
N GLY A 173 1.48 -9.98 -27.06
CA GLY A 173 0.20 -9.55 -27.65
C GLY A 173 -1.01 -9.63 -26.71
N LEU A 174 -0.79 -10.00 -25.45
CA LEU A 174 -1.84 -10.14 -24.45
C LEU A 174 -2.20 -8.80 -23.83
N LYS A 175 -3.48 -8.61 -23.56
CA LYS A 175 -3.99 -7.42 -22.85
C LYS A 175 -4.68 -7.85 -21.58
N VAL A 176 -4.10 -7.49 -20.44
CA VAL A 176 -4.70 -7.69 -19.11
C VAL A 176 -5.15 -6.36 -18.54
N LYS A 177 -6.25 -6.38 -17.80
CA LYS A 177 -6.81 -5.14 -17.20
C LYS A 177 -6.22 -4.85 -15.82
N GLY A 178 -5.80 -5.89 -15.10
CA GLY A 178 -5.29 -5.79 -13.75
C GLY A 178 -3.78 -5.74 -13.70
N THR A 179 -3.27 -4.88 -12.81
CA THR A 179 -1.87 -4.87 -12.40
C THR A 179 -1.84 -4.93 -10.87
N ILE A 180 -1.10 -5.88 -10.33
CA ILE A 180 -0.91 -6.03 -8.88
C ILE A 180 0.56 -5.78 -8.54
N HIS A 181 0.83 -5.29 -7.33
CA HIS A 181 2.18 -5.16 -6.82
C HIS A 181 2.62 -6.44 -6.10
N TRP A 182 3.91 -6.56 -5.87
CA TRP A 182 4.52 -7.75 -5.33
C TRP A 182 5.89 -7.43 -4.73
N VAL A 183 6.41 -8.33 -3.91
CA VAL A 183 7.80 -8.30 -3.44
C VAL A 183 8.42 -9.68 -3.57
N ASP A 184 9.72 -9.73 -3.85
CA ASP A 184 10.48 -10.97 -3.97
C ASP A 184 10.70 -11.60 -2.58
N ALA A 185 10.28 -12.84 -2.39
CA ALA A 185 10.35 -13.50 -1.09
C ALA A 185 11.78 -13.70 -0.57
N LYS A 186 12.77 -13.78 -1.47
CA LYS A 186 14.20 -13.94 -1.09
C LYS A 186 14.83 -12.65 -0.57
N ASN A 187 14.40 -11.49 -1.11
CA ASN A 187 15.09 -10.21 -0.92
C ASN A 187 14.21 -9.15 -0.24
N ALA A 188 12.95 -9.44 0.01
CA ALA A 188 12.08 -8.53 0.75
C ALA A 188 12.56 -8.39 2.20
N LEU A 189 12.48 -7.17 2.70
CA LEU A 189 12.74 -6.88 4.11
C LEU A 189 11.45 -7.01 4.90
N GLU A 190 11.48 -7.80 5.95
CA GLU A 190 10.39 -7.84 6.92
C GLU A 190 10.47 -6.61 7.83
N VAL A 191 9.36 -5.90 7.95
CA VAL A 191 9.28 -4.67 8.72
C VAL A 191 8.02 -4.64 9.57
N GLU A 192 8.09 -4.00 10.73
CA GLU A 192 6.91 -3.69 11.54
C GLU A 192 6.12 -2.57 10.86
N VAL A 193 4.83 -2.82 10.62
CA VAL A 193 3.91 -1.81 10.07
C VAL A 193 2.92 -1.42 11.14
N ARG A 194 2.86 -0.12 11.46
CA ARG A 194 1.89 0.47 12.38
C ARG A 194 0.85 1.24 11.61
N LEU A 195 -0.39 0.75 11.63
CA LEU A 195 -1.53 1.41 11.01
C LEU A 195 -2.18 2.32 12.04
N TYR A 196 -2.16 3.63 11.79
CA TYR A 196 -2.79 4.63 12.65
C TYR A 196 -4.10 5.07 12.04
N ASP A 197 -5.15 5.00 12.83
CA ASP A 197 -6.44 5.59 12.53
C ASP A 197 -6.62 6.92 13.30
N ARG A 198 -7.79 7.51 13.21
CA ARG A 198 -8.17 8.73 13.96
C ARG A 198 -8.21 8.43 15.44
N LEU A 199 -7.78 9.40 16.27
CA LEU A 199 -7.80 9.24 17.72
C LEU A 199 -9.22 9.17 18.28
N PHE A 200 -10.18 9.87 17.64
CA PHE A 200 -11.56 9.90 18.07
C PHE A 200 -12.48 9.40 16.97
N THR A 201 -13.54 8.72 17.37
CA THR A 201 -14.64 8.29 16.50
C THR A 201 -15.64 9.42 16.24
N SER A 202 -15.73 10.42 17.14
CA SER A 202 -16.51 11.65 16.92
C SER A 202 -15.77 12.65 16.04
N GLU A 203 -16.50 13.31 15.14
CA GLU A 203 -15.95 14.38 14.29
C GLU A 203 -15.58 15.65 15.09
N ASN A 204 -16.27 15.90 16.19
CA ASN A 204 -16.04 17.05 17.06
C ASN A 204 -16.04 16.67 18.55
N PRO A 205 -14.97 16.01 19.00
CA PRO A 205 -14.89 15.53 20.38
C PRO A 205 -14.95 16.65 21.42
N ALA A 206 -14.63 17.89 21.04
CA ALA A 206 -14.69 19.03 21.96
C ALA A 206 -16.14 19.46 22.33
N GLN A 207 -17.14 19.03 21.58
CA GLN A 207 -18.55 19.28 21.87
C GLN A 207 -19.22 18.15 22.65
N GLU A 208 -18.51 17.03 22.83
CA GLU A 208 -19.02 15.89 23.57
C GLU A 208 -18.93 16.12 25.09
N GLU A 209 -19.90 15.62 25.85
CA GLU A 209 -19.93 15.76 27.30
C GLU A 209 -18.72 15.09 27.97
N ASN A 210 -18.32 13.92 27.44
CA ASN A 210 -17.09 13.23 27.82
C ASN A 210 -16.38 12.74 26.56
N PHE A 211 -15.36 13.45 26.08
CA PHE A 211 -14.62 13.08 24.88
C PHE A 211 -13.86 11.76 24.98
N LEU A 212 -13.59 11.28 26.21
CA LEU A 212 -12.88 10.01 26.43
C LEU A 212 -13.69 8.80 25.96
N ASP A 213 -15.03 8.91 25.95
CA ASP A 213 -15.92 7.84 25.50
C ASP A 213 -15.85 7.60 23.97
N PHE A 214 -15.26 8.56 23.26
CA PHE A 214 -15.10 8.54 21.80
C PHE A 214 -13.67 8.24 21.36
N ILE A 215 -12.80 7.82 22.28
CA ILE A 215 -11.45 7.38 21.90
C ILE A 215 -11.57 6.10 21.06
N ASN A 216 -10.90 6.12 19.91
CA ASN A 216 -10.82 4.97 19.02
C ASN A 216 -9.90 3.91 19.67
N PRO A 217 -10.38 2.67 19.87
CA PRO A 217 -9.65 1.60 20.55
C PRO A 217 -8.35 1.15 19.88
#